data_65d5a51c3b52968357938dd6946ca7fd
#
_entry.id   65d5a51c3b52968357938dd6946ca7fd
#
_cell.length_a   1.000
_cell.length_b   1.000
_cell.length_c   1.000
_cell.angle_alpha   90.00
_cell.angle_beta   90.00
_cell.angle_gamma   90.00
#
_symmetry.space_group_name_H-M   'P 1'
#
loop_
_entity.id
_entity.type
_entity.pdbx_description
1 polymer ?
#
loop_
_entity_poly.entity_id
_entity_poly.type
_entity_poly.pdbx_seq_one_letter_code
_entity_poly.pdbx_strand_id
1 'polypeptide(L)'
;SPLFKDVKSLKPVIRSSSDSGALDNVFELLTHSGKLAPLIKLMMIPDSWSKRSKTVPKNHQDLFNFLNSTIEPWDGPAAICATDSKWVLASSDRNGLRPLRYSITSDDLFFAGSETGMIKIPEEKITEKGKLGPGQIIAIDLKKGKLFKDKEIKDLLAKDYKKYNKQIIDLEKKISSEDEKPNFLSEDLRKRQYLSGLSIEDLELILHPMAEEGKEASGSMGDDTPVAVLSSHFRPVSHYFRQNFSQVTNPPIDSLRENKVMSLKTRFGNLGNILDFDNLTEENIYVLDSPILTNSQFKKFKKFFSKKVKVIDCTF
;
A
#
# COMPACT_ATOMS: atom_id res chain seq x y z
N SER A 1 3.51 -25.16 -10.41
CA SER A 1 4.82 -25.81 -10.31
C SER A 1 4.70 -27.12 -9.54
N PRO A 2 5.37 -28.22 -9.95
CA PRO A 2 5.35 -29.47 -9.21
C PRO A 2 5.89 -29.36 -7.78
N LEU A 3 6.68 -28.33 -7.50
CA LEU A 3 7.31 -28.08 -6.19
C LEU A 3 6.31 -27.77 -5.06
N PHE A 4 5.05 -27.42 -5.38
CA PHE A 4 4.08 -26.96 -4.38
C PHE A 4 2.80 -27.78 -4.34
N LYS A 5 2.85 -29.06 -4.76
CA LYS A 5 1.70 -29.97 -4.68
C LYS A 5 1.26 -30.23 -3.24
N ASP A 6 2.16 -30.20 -2.29
CA ASP A 6 1.86 -30.38 -0.86
C ASP A 6 2.27 -29.15 -0.06
N VAL A 7 1.33 -28.24 0.15
CA VAL A 7 1.53 -27.01 0.95
C VAL A 7 1.86 -27.33 2.41
N LYS A 8 1.43 -28.50 2.93
CA LYS A 8 1.71 -28.90 4.32
C LYS A 8 3.17 -29.26 4.55
N SER A 9 3.89 -29.60 3.48
CA SER A 9 5.34 -29.89 3.57
C SER A 9 6.21 -28.64 3.55
N LEU A 10 5.65 -27.46 3.19
CA LEU A 10 6.39 -26.21 3.24
C LEU A 10 6.66 -25.82 4.70
N LYS A 11 7.93 -25.75 5.04
CA LYS A 11 8.36 -25.13 6.32
C LYS A 11 7.96 -23.66 6.33
N PRO A 12 7.87 -23.01 7.50
CA PRO A 12 7.61 -21.57 7.57
C PRO A 12 8.58 -20.82 6.66
N VAL A 13 8.01 -20.06 5.72
CA VAL A 13 8.79 -19.29 4.73
C VAL A 13 9.56 -18.18 5.42
N ILE A 14 8.87 -17.46 6.31
CA ILE A 14 9.47 -16.37 7.07
C ILE A 14 10.12 -16.95 8.33
N ARG A 15 11.44 -16.90 8.39
CA ARG A 15 12.25 -17.35 9.52
C ARG A 15 13.00 -16.20 10.21
N SER A 16 13.13 -15.07 9.52
CA SER A 16 13.84 -13.90 10.01
C SER A 16 12.90 -13.01 10.82
N SER A 17 13.46 -12.32 11.79
CA SER A 17 12.78 -11.24 12.52
C SER A 17 12.91 -9.89 11.81
N SER A 18 13.70 -9.77 10.71
CA SER A 18 13.84 -8.54 9.96
C SER A 18 12.89 -8.48 8.77
N ASP A 19 12.35 -7.28 8.50
CA ASP A 19 11.41 -7.03 7.40
C ASP A 19 12.06 -7.33 6.03
N SER A 20 13.32 -6.94 5.85
CA SER A 20 14.06 -7.21 4.62
C SER A 20 14.29 -8.71 4.39
N GLY A 21 14.63 -9.45 5.44
CA GLY A 21 14.80 -10.91 5.35
C GLY A 21 13.48 -11.63 5.06
N ALA A 22 12.36 -11.12 5.59
CA ALA A 22 11.03 -11.62 5.26
C ALA A 22 10.67 -11.37 3.80
N LEU A 23 10.99 -10.18 3.29
CA LEU A 23 10.80 -9.81 1.89
C LEU A 23 11.60 -10.74 0.96
N ASP A 24 12.88 -10.96 1.26
CA ASP A 24 13.75 -11.84 0.45
C ASP A 24 13.19 -13.27 0.40
N ASN A 25 12.78 -13.82 1.54
CA ASN A 25 12.22 -15.18 1.61
C ASN A 25 10.93 -15.31 0.78
N VAL A 26 10.05 -14.32 0.83
CA VAL A 26 8.80 -14.33 0.05
C VAL A 26 9.09 -14.13 -1.43
N PHE A 27 10.03 -13.26 -1.77
CA PHE A 27 10.47 -13.04 -3.16
C PHE A 27 11.01 -14.35 -3.76
N GLU A 28 11.86 -15.06 -3.02
CA GLU A 28 12.41 -16.35 -3.44
C GLU A 28 11.31 -17.40 -3.64
N LEU A 29 10.36 -17.52 -2.69
CA LEU A 29 9.23 -18.44 -2.82
C LEU A 29 8.41 -18.18 -4.09
N LEU A 30 8.09 -16.92 -4.36
CA LEU A 30 7.35 -16.52 -5.55
C LEU A 30 8.14 -16.78 -6.83
N THR A 31 9.46 -16.60 -6.81
CA THR A 31 10.36 -16.96 -7.93
C THR A 31 10.31 -18.45 -8.21
N HIS A 32 10.42 -19.28 -7.17
CA HIS A 32 10.31 -20.74 -7.30
C HIS A 32 8.93 -21.22 -7.76
N SER A 33 7.88 -20.43 -7.55
CA SER A 33 6.55 -20.68 -8.12
C SER A 33 6.46 -20.43 -9.64
N GLY A 34 7.53 -19.92 -10.24
CA GLY A 34 7.61 -19.64 -11.67
C GLY A 34 7.18 -18.23 -12.08
N LYS A 35 6.95 -17.34 -11.11
CA LYS A 35 6.63 -15.94 -11.40
C LYS A 35 7.90 -15.17 -11.80
N LEU A 36 7.75 -14.21 -12.71
CA LEU A 36 8.84 -13.36 -13.15
C LEU A 36 9.21 -12.35 -12.05
N ALA A 37 10.50 -12.09 -11.84
CA ALA A 37 10.98 -11.14 -10.86
C ALA A 37 10.32 -9.74 -10.96
N PRO A 38 10.11 -9.13 -12.14
CA PRO A 38 9.38 -7.87 -12.26
C PRO A 38 7.93 -7.93 -11.78
N LEU A 39 7.25 -9.06 -12.01
CA LEU A 39 5.89 -9.26 -11.52
C LEU A 39 5.84 -9.39 -10.01
N ILE A 40 6.77 -10.15 -9.42
CA ILE A 40 6.90 -10.34 -7.97
C ILE A 40 7.11 -8.98 -7.30
N LYS A 41 7.98 -8.13 -7.84
CA LYS A 41 8.16 -6.77 -7.33
C LYS A 41 6.84 -5.99 -7.29
N LEU A 42 6.07 -6.02 -8.35
CA LEU A 42 4.78 -5.31 -8.40
C LEU A 42 3.72 -5.93 -7.49
N MET A 43 3.81 -7.24 -7.20
CA MET A 43 2.96 -7.90 -6.20
C MET A 43 3.28 -7.44 -4.78
N MET A 44 4.57 -7.47 -4.42
CA MET A 44 5.04 -7.21 -3.07
C MET A 44 5.12 -5.73 -2.75
N ILE A 45 5.55 -4.92 -3.73
CA ILE A 45 5.74 -3.47 -3.59
C ILE A 45 5.07 -2.78 -4.77
N PRO A 46 3.74 -2.62 -4.72
CA PRO A 46 2.98 -1.99 -5.80
C PRO A 46 3.25 -0.49 -5.88
N ASP A 47 2.94 0.09 -7.01
CA ASP A 47 2.93 1.54 -7.18
C ASP A 47 1.90 2.20 -6.26
N SER A 48 2.21 3.40 -5.85
CA SER A 48 1.27 4.30 -5.21
C SER A 48 0.34 4.91 -6.27
N TRP A 49 -0.94 4.52 -6.28
CA TRP A 49 -1.90 5.08 -7.21
C TRP A 49 -3.30 5.14 -6.59
N SER A 50 -4.11 6.07 -7.06
CA SER A 50 -5.51 6.18 -6.67
C SER A 50 -6.42 6.19 -7.90
N LYS A 51 -7.70 5.89 -7.73
CA LYS A 51 -8.71 6.01 -8.81
C LYS A 51 -8.76 7.44 -9.40
N ARG A 52 -8.35 8.45 -8.64
CA ARG A 52 -8.30 9.84 -9.05
C ARG A 52 -7.07 10.19 -9.89
N SER A 53 -6.08 9.31 -9.94
CA SER A 53 -4.88 9.51 -10.73
C SER A 53 -5.19 9.33 -12.22
N LYS A 54 -5.31 10.44 -12.94
CA LYS A 54 -5.50 10.43 -14.40
C LYS A 54 -4.24 10.00 -15.17
N THR A 55 -3.11 9.87 -14.48
CA THR A 55 -1.79 9.62 -15.09
C THR A 55 -1.50 8.13 -15.30
N VAL A 56 -2.17 7.24 -14.55
CA VAL A 56 -1.93 5.80 -14.64
C VAL A 56 -2.83 5.18 -15.71
N PRO A 57 -2.27 4.52 -16.73
CA PRO A 57 -3.05 3.84 -17.77
C PRO A 57 -4.01 2.79 -17.20
N LYS A 58 -5.16 2.61 -17.83
CA LYS A 58 -6.21 1.68 -17.35
C LYS A 58 -5.72 0.23 -17.22
N ASN A 59 -4.92 -0.25 -18.16
CA ASN A 59 -4.32 -1.58 -18.12
C ASN A 59 -3.38 -1.77 -16.92
N HIS A 60 -2.64 -0.73 -16.51
CA HIS A 60 -1.82 -0.77 -15.31
C HIS A 60 -2.69 -0.77 -14.04
N GLN A 61 -3.75 0.04 -14.01
CA GLN A 61 -4.70 0.02 -12.88
C GLN A 61 -5.31 -1.37 -12.68
N ASP A 62 -5.67 -2.03 -13.76
CA ASP A 62 -6.25 -3.37 -13.75
C ASP A 62 -5.24 -4.41 -13.24
N LEU A 63 -3.98 -4.33 -13.70
CA LEU A 63 -2.88 -5.14 -13.18
C LEU A 63 -2.69 -4.91 -11.66
N PHE A 64 -2.59 -3.66 -11.22
CA PHE A 64 -2.38 -3.35 -9.81
C PHE A 64 -3.56 -3.79 -8.94
N ASN A 65 -4.79 -3.64 -9.40
CA ASN A 65 -5.97 -4.14 -8.68
C ASN A 65 -5.90 -5.66 -8.48
N PHE A 66 -5.51 -6.40 -9.51
CA PHE A 66 -5.35 -7.84 -9.42
C PHE A 66 -4.22 -8.21 -8.44
N LEU A 67 -3.03 -7.66 -8.62
CA LEU A 67 -1.87 -7.97 -7.78
C LEU A 67 -2.11 -7.63 -6.31
N ASN A 68 -2.70 -6.47 -6.02
CA ASN A 68 -3.06 -6.07 -4.66
C ASN A 68 -4.18 -6.92 -4.03
N SER A 69 -4.81 -7.80 -4.80
CA SER A 69 -5.79 -8.77 -4.28
C SER A 69 -5.13 -10.12 -3.95
N THR A 70 -3.88 -10.34 -4.36
CA THR A 70 -3.19 -11.62 -4.18
C THR A 70 -2.38 -11.69 -2.89
N ILE A 71 -1.78 -10.59 -2.49
CA ILE A 71 -0.92 -10.49 -1.31
C ILE A 71 -1.00 -9.08 -0.73
N GLU A 72 -0.87 -8.97 0.59
CA GLU A 72 -0.72 -7.69 1.25
C GLU A 72 0.64 -7.07 0.90
N PRO A 73 0.68 -5.82 0.44
CA PRO A 73 1.91 -5.20 -0.01
C PRO A 73 2.85 -4.85 1.14
N TRP A 74 4.15 -4.97 0.89
CA TRP A 74 5.18 -4.38 1.75
C TRP A 74 5.20 -2.87 1.56
N ASP A 75 5.36 -2.15 2.66
CA ASP A 75 5.53 -0.71 2.69
C ASP A 75 6.78 -0.35 3.51
N GLY A 76 7.41 0.78 3.18
CA GLY A 76 8.60 1.27 3.85
C GLY A 76 9.74 1.64 2.89
N PRO A 77 10.79 2.30 3.42
CA PRO A 77 11.94 2.74 2.62
C PRO A 77 12.76 1.57 2.09
N ALA A 78 12.88 1.44 0.78
CA ALA A 78 13.70 0.41 0.15
C ALA A 78 14.24 0.83 -1.22
N ALA A 79 15.47 0.41 -1.51
CA ALA A 79 16.02 0.37 -2.85
C ALA A 79 16.30 -1.11 -3.16
N ILE A 80 15.69 -1.65 -4.20
CA ILE A 80 15.61 -3.07 -4.45
C ILE A 80 16.35 -3.41 -5.72
N CYS A 81 17.27 -4.38 -5.62
CA CYS A 81 17.86 -5.05 -6.76
C CYS A 81 17.58 -6.54 -6.61
N ALA A 82 17.02 -7.17 -7.65
CA ALA A 82 16.66 -8.59 -7.61
C ALA A 82 16.89 -9.28 -8.94
N THR A 83 17.04 -10.60 -8.89
CA THR A 83 17.18 -11.46 -10.06
C THR A 83 16.50 -12.80 -9.83
N ASP A 84 15.95 -13.37 -10.90
CA ASP A 84 15.45 -14.75 -10.97
C ASP A 84 16.23 -15.61 -11.97
N SER A 85 17.46 -15.22 -12.30
CA SER A 85 18.32 -15.77 -13.36
C SER A 85 17.83 -15.57 -14.80
N LYS A 86 16.62 -15.07 -15.00
CA LYS A 86 16.06 -14.71 -16.33
C LYS A 86 15.94 -13.20 -16.47
N TRP A 87 15.65 -12.55 -15.36
CA TRP A 87 15.50 -11.12 -15.24
C TRP A 87 16.43 -10.56 -14.19
N VAL A 88 16.93 -9.36 -14.43
CA VAL A 88 17.54 -8.50 -13.42
C VAL A 88 16.70 -7.24 -13.34
N LEU A 89 16.43 -6.76 -12.13
CA LEU A 89 15.69 -5.53 -11.95
C LEU A 89 16.30 -4.64 -10.87
N ALA A 90 16.05 -3.34 -11.03
CA ALA A 90 16.25 -2.34 -10.00
C ALA A 90 14.95 -1.55 -9.83
N SER A 91 14.57 -1.29 -8.59
CA SER A 91 13.30 -0.64 -8.28
C SER A 91 13.37 0.15 -6.99
N SER A 92 12.68 1.29 -6.95
CA SER A 92 12.44 2.03 -5.71
C SER A 92 11.25 1.45 -4.94
N ASP A 93 11.17 1.84 -3.66
CA ASP A 93 10.00 1.60 -2.85
C ASP A 93 8.78 2.38 -3.37
N ARG A 94 7.62 2.06 -2.82
CA ARG A 94 6.34 2.64 -3.22
C ARG A 94 6.31 4.17 -3.23
N ASN A 95 6.98 4.78 -2.28
CA ASN A 95 6.98 6.23 -2.06
C ASN A 95 8.28 6.91 -2.55
N GLY A 96 9.26 6.13 -3.00
CA GLY A 96 10.57 6.62 -3.43
C GLY A 96 11.36 7.26 -2.30
N LEU A 97 11.27 6.70 -1.09
CA LEU A 97 11.94 7.22 0.10
C LEU A 97 13.45 6.99 0.04
N ARG A 98 13.88 5.85 -0.51
CA ARG A 98 15.30 5.62 -0.76
C ARG A 98 15.66 6.01 -2.19
N PRO A 99 16.79 6.72 -2.38
CA PRO A 99 17.26 7.06 -3.71
C PRO A 99 17.72 5.78 -4.44
N LEU A 100 17.44 5.72 -5.73
CA LEU A 100 17.97 4.69 -6.61
C LEU A 100 18.31 5.33 -7.96
N ARG A 101 19.57 5.22 -8.34
CA ARG A 101 20.13 5.77 -9.57
C ARG A 101 20.61 4.64 -10.46
N TYR A 102 20.71 4.89 -11.76
CA TYR A 102 21.28 3.95 -12.69
C TYR A 102 22.16 4.65 -13.73
N SER A 103 23.06 3.87 -14.31
CA SER A 103 23.86 4.25 -15.46
C SER A 103 23.94 3.10 -16.45
N ILE A 104 23.95 3.43 -17.72
CA ILE A 104 24.14 2.50 -18.83
C ILE A 104 25.39 2.92 -19.58
N THR A 105 26.24 1.97 -19.96
CA THR A 105 27.48 2.23 -20.68
C THR A 105 27.39 1.84 -22.15
N SER A 106 28.34 2.32 -22.95
CA SER A 106 28.43 2.01 -24.37
C SER A 106 28.76 0.55 -24.68
N ASP A 107 29.25 -0.20 -23.68
CA ASP A 107 29.49 -1.64 -23.71
C ASP A 107 28.36 -2.45 -23.09
N ASP A 108 27.12 -1.86 -23.06
CA ASP A 108 25.89 -2.48 -22.61
C ASP A 108 25.88 -2.96 -21.15
N LEU A 109 26.70 -2.36 -20.29
CA LEU A 109 26.63 -2.63 -18.86
C LEU A 109 25.62 -1.72 -18.18
N PHE A 110 24.82 -2.31 -17.29
CA PHE A 110 23.84 -1.61 -16.47
C PHE A 110 24.27 -1.63 -15.01
N PHE A 111 24.30 -0.46 -14.39
CA PHE A 111 24.63 -0.26 -12.98
C PHE A 111 23.48 0.43 -12.28
N ALA A 112 23.08 -0.09 -11.13
CA ALA A 112 22.07 0.54 -10.29
C ALA A 112 22.52 0.57 -8.85
N GLY A 113 22.23 1.67 -8.15
CA GLY A 113 22.53 1.84 -6.75
C GLY A 113 22.05 3.17 -6.19
N SER A 114 22.18 3.33 -4.87
CA SER A 114 21.69 4.51 -4.15
C SER A 114 22.41 5.79 -4.55
N GLU A 115 23.67 5.71 -4.94
CA GLU A 115 24.56 6.86 -5.17
C GLU A 115 25.28 6.79 -6.51
N THR A 116 25.62 7.96 -7.04
CA THR A 116 26.48 8.08 -8.20
C THR A 116 27.94 7.86 -7.79
N GLY A 117 28.70 7.15 -8.61
CA GLY A 117 30.14 6.96 -8.36
C GLY A 117 30.49 5.79 -7.46
N MET A 118 29.54 4.91 -7.10
CA MET A 118 29.83 3.65 -6.41
C MET A 118 30.78 2.74 -7.18
N ILE A 119 30.73 2.84 -8.50
CA ILE A 119 31.61 2.14 -9.41
C ILE A 119 32.34 3.19 -10.25
N LYS A 120 33.68 3.08 -10.36
CA LYS A 120 34.49 3.96 -11.20
C LYS A 120 34.27 3.59 -12.66
N ILE A 121 33.46 4.35 -13.35
CA ILE A 121 33.21 4.21 -14.78
C ILE A 121 33.69 5.50 -15.44
N PRO A 122 34.52 5.44 -16.49
CA PRO A 122 34.87 6.62 -17.25
C PRO A 122 33.66 7.30 -17.83
N GLU A 123 33.54 8.61 -17.66
CA GLU A 123 32.35 9.38 -18.06
C GLU A 123 32.04 9.23 -19.55
N GLU A 124 33.07 9.15 -20.40
CA GLU A 124 32.92 8.94 -21.83
C GLU A 124 32.28 7.61 -22.23
N LYS A 125 32.27 6.62 -21.31
CA LYS A 125 31.59 5.35 -21.53
C LYS A 125 30.12 5.37 -21.16
N ILE A 126 29.66 6.37 -20.46
CA ILE A 126 28.29 6.42 -19.98
C ILE A 126 27.39 7.01 -21.07
N THR A 127 26.44 6.21 -21.55
CA THR A 127 25.50 6.60 -22.58
C THR A 127 24.19 7.12 -22.00
N GLU A 128 23.78 6.64 -20.82
CA GLU A 128 22.57 7.09 -20.12
C GLU A 128 22.79 7.10 -18.60
N LYS A 129 22.29 8.14 -17.95
CA LYS A 129 22.16 8.24 -16.48
C LYS A 129 20.71 8.55 -16.14
N GLY A 130 20.22 7.96 -15.05
CA GLY A 130 18.88 8.25 -14.57
C GLY A 130 18.69 7.97 -13.08
N LYS A 131 17.51 8.32 -12.62
CA LYS A 131 17.01 7.97 -11.27
C LYS A 131 15.65 7.34 -11.38
N LEU A 132 15.34 6.42 -10.48
CA LEU A 132 14.01 5.85 -10.35
C LEU A 132 13.22 6.67 -9.36
N GLY A 133 12.04 7.09 -9.77
CA GLY A 133 11.05 7.74 -8.91
C GLY A 133 10.22 6.73 -8.12
N PRO A 134 9.22 7.21 -7.33
CA PRO A 134 8.36 6.39 -6.50
C PRO A 134 7.74 5.22 -7.27
N GLY A 135 7.93 3.99 -6.78
CA GLY A 135 7.39 2.77 -7.35
C GLY A 135 7.98 2.34 -8.70
N GLN A 136 8.84 3.15 -9.31
CA GLN A 136 9.40 2.86 -10.63
C GLN A 136 10.35 1.67 -10.61
N ILE A 137 10.37 0.97 -11.74
CA ILE A 137 11.15 -0.23 -11.98
C ILE A 137 11.89 -0.13 -13.32
N ILE A 138 13.09 -0.61 -13.36
CA ILE A 138 13.83 -0.91 -14.59
C ILE A 138 14.20 -2.38 -14.57
N ALA A 139 14.01 -3.09 -15.68
CA ALA A 139 14.21 -4.53 -15.75
C ALA A 139 14.91 -4.94 -17.03
N ILE A 140 15.73 -5.96 -16.95
CA ILE A 140 16.48 -6.51 -18.08
C ILE A 140 16.09 -7.96 -18.27
N ASP A 141 15.61 -8.31 -19.46
CA ASP A 141 15.42 -9.69 -19.90
C ASP A 141 16.80 -10.23 -20.34
N LEU A 142 17.42 -11.06 -19.51
CA LEU A 142 18.78 -11.58 -19.78
C LEU A 142 18.82 -12.51 -20.99
N LYS A 143 17.73 -13.18 -21.31
CA LYS A 143 17.67 -14.06 -22.48
C LYS A 143 17.65 -13.27 -23.79
N LYS A 144 16.97 -12.12 -23.78
CA LYS A 144 16.83 -11.26 -24.96
C LYS A 144 17.89 -10.15 -25.02
N GLY A 145 18.64 -9.93 -23.94
CA GLY A 145 19.53 -8.77 -23.82
C GLY A 145 18.76 -7.45 -23.90
N LYS A 146 17.50 -7.40 -23.45
CA LYS A 146 16.65 -6.23 -23.63
C LYS A 146 16.34 -5.56 -22.30
N LEU A 147 16.63 -4.26 -22.23
CA LEU A 147 16.24 -3.40 -21.12
C LEU A 147 14.82 -2.86 -21.34
N PHE A 148 14.04 -2.84 -20.28
CA PHE A 148 12.68 -2.29 -20.20
C PHE A 148 12.64 -1.20 -19.13
N LYS A 149 12.23 -0.01 -19.53
CA LYS A 149 11.92 1.09 -18.61
C LYS A 149 10.57 0.88 -17.95
N ASP A 150 10.27 1.63 -16.91
CA ASP A 150 9.09 1.49 -16.06
C ASP A 150 7.78 1.22 -16.81
N LYS A 151 7.44 2.10 -17.75
CA LYS A 151 6.20 1.96 -18.53
C LYS A 151 6.21 0.69 -19.39
N GLU A 152 7.34 0.37 -20.02
CA GLU A 152 7.44 -0.75 -20.95
C GLU A 152 7.29 -2.10 -20.25
N ILE A 153 7.93 -2.27 -19.08
CA ILE A 153 7.79 -3.51 -18.30
C ILE A 153 6.37 -3.66 -17.74
N LYS A 154 5.75 -2.58 -17.28
CA LYS A 154 4.36 -2.61 -16.81
C LYS A 154 3.37 -2.89 -17.94
N ASP A 155 3.58 -2.33 -19.14
CA ASP A 155 2.78 -2.64 -20.33
C ASP A 155 2.90 -4.13 -20.72
N LEU A 156 4.13 -4.67 -20.67
CA LEU A 156 4.37 -6.09 -20.93
C LEU A 156 3.60 -6.98 -19.95
N LEU A 157 3.74 -6.72 -18.66
CA LEU A 157 3.07 -7.50 -17.61
C LEU A 157 1.54 -7.35 -17.67
N ALA A 158 1.03 -6.14 -17.89
CA ALA A 158 -0.41 -5.88 -17.95
C ALA A 158 -1.10 -6.61 -19.13
N LYS A 159 -0.38 -6.88 -20.21
CA LYS A 159 -0.91 -7.60 -21.36
C LYS A 159 -1.36 -9.02 -21.01
N ASP A 160 -0.62 -9.70 -20.17
CA ASP A 160 -0.86 -11.10 -19.82
C ASP A 160 -1.94 -11.26 -18.74
N TYR A 161 -2.20 -10.20 -17.94
CA TYR A 161 -3.09 -10.28 -16.78
C TYR A 161 -4.50 -9.70 -16.96
N LYS A 162 -4.87 -9.29 -18.17
CA LYS A 162 -6.23 -8.77 -18.47
C LYS A 162 -7.34 -9.77 -18.14
N LYS A 163 -7.08 -11.07 -18.24
CA LYS A 163 -8.06 -12.13 -18.00
C LYS A 163 -8.59 -12.17 -16.55
N TYR A 164 -7.81 -11.64 -15.59
CA TYR A 164 -8.15 -11.71 -14.17
C TYR A 164 -9.05 -10.57 -13.68
N ASN A 165 -9.24 -9.51 -14.46
CA ASN A 165 -10.05 -8.36 -14.05
C ASN A 165 -11.55 -8.68 -13.90
N LYS A 166 -12.03 -9.72 -14.55
CA LYS A 166 -13.43 -10.14 -14.45
C LYS A 166 -13.83 -10.63 -13.05
N GLN A 167 -12.85 -11.00 -12.23
CA GLN A 167 -13.05 -11.51 -10.88
C GLN A 167 -13.12 -10.41 -9.82
N ILE A 168 -12.81 -9.17 -10.18
CA ILE A 168 -12.79 -8.05 -9.23
C ILE A 168 -14.09 -7.26 -9.32
N ILE A 169 -14.87 -7.28 -8.25
CA ILE A 169 -16.17 -6.60 -8.15
C ILE A 169 -16.06 -5.41 -7.21
N ASP A 170 -16.38 -4.25 -7.73
CA ASP A 170 -16.51 -3.02 -6.95
C ASP A 170 -17.81 -3.06 -6.14
N LEU A 171 -17.70 -3.15 -4.82
CA LEU A 171 -18.85 -3.21 -3.91
C LEU A 171 -19.49 -1.85 -3.66
N GLU A 172 -18.76 -0.74 -3.80
CA GLU A 172 -19.32 0.60 -3.54
C GLU A 172 -20.63 0.82 -4.27
N LYS A 173 -20.67 0.44 -5.55
CA LYS A 173 -21.89 0.55 -6.37
C LYS A 173 -23.04 -0.35 -5.95
N LYS A 174 -22.73 -1.44 -5.22
CA LYS A 174 -23.73 -2.42 -4.78
C LYS A 174 -24.34 -2.09 -3.44
N ILE A 175 -23.58 -1.45 -2.56
CA ILE A 175 -23.99 -1.09 -1.20
C ILE A 175 -24.20 0.42 -1.03
N SER A 176 -24.00 1.23 -2.08
CA SER A 176 -24.27 2.66 -2.01
C SER A 176 -25.69 2.93 -1.49
N SER A 177 -25.79 3.86 -0.59
CA SER A 177 -27.07 4.30 -0.02
C SER A 177 -26.99 5.79 0.26
N GLU A 178 -28.14 6.46 0.16
CA GLU A 178 -28.25 7.78 0.74
C GLU A 178 -28.16 7.64 2.25
N ASP A 179 -27.29 8.40 2.87
CA ASP A 179 -27.13 8.40 4.31
C ASP A 179 -28.35 9.05 4.93
N GLU A 180 -28.98 8.32 5.86
CA GLU A 180 -30.00 8.92 6.73
C GLU A 180 -29.32 10.02 7.55
N LYS A 181 -29.75 11.26 7.37
CA LYS A 181 -29.27 12.36 8.21
C LYS A 181 -29.70 12.08 9.64
N PRO A 182 -28.76 11.93 10.58
CA PRO A 182 -29.13 11.70 11.97
C PRO A 182 -29.88 12.94 12.50
N ASN A 183 -31.05 12.74 13.00
CA ASN A 183 -31.82 13.79 13.64
C ASN A 183 -31.65 13.68 15.16
N PHE A 184 -30.68 14.43 15.69
CA PHE A 184 -30.46 14.51 17.14
C PHE A 184 -31.01 15.85 17.67
N LEU A 185 -31.66 15.81 18.82
CA LEU A 185 -31.93 17.01 19.59
C LEU A 185 -30.58 17.61 20.06
N SER A 186 -30.51 18.94 20.11
CA SER A 186 -29.25 19.63 20.45
C SER A 186 -28.68 19.23 21.84
N GLU A 187 -29.55 18.95 22.81
CA GLU A 187 -29.14 18.44 24.11
C GLU A 187 -28.55 17.04 24.07
N ASP A 188 -29.16 16.13 23.33
CA ASP A 188 -28.60 14.77 23.14
C ASP A 188 -27.28 14.78 22.41
N LEU A 189 -27.12 15.68 21.46
CA LEU A 189 -25.85 15.84 20.75
C LEU A 189 -24.73 16.25 21.69
N ARG A 190 -24.94 17.29 22.49
CA ARG A 190 -23.96 17.77 23.49
C ARG A 190 -23.60 16.70 24.51
N LYS A 191 -24.61 15.98 25.02
CA LYS A 191 -24.37 14.88 25.95
C LYS A 191 -23.53 13.77 25.33
N ARG A 192 -23.77 13.40 24.08
CA ARG A 192 -22.99 12.41 23.34
C ARG A 192 -21.57 12.88 23.08
N GLN A 193 -21.38 14.15 22.69
CA GLN A 193 -20.06 14.75 22.52
C GLN A 193 -19.26 14.71 23.83
N TYR A 194 -19.89 15.09 24.93
CA TYR A 194 -19.26 15.03 26.25
C TYR A 194 -18.88 13.61 26.65
N LEU A 195 -19.79 12.63 26.47
CA LEU A 195 -19.52 11.23 26.77
C LEU A 195 -18.41 10.64 25.87
N SER A 196 -18.25 11.17 24.67
CA SER A 196 -17.18 10.79 23.74
C SER A 196 -15.87 11.56 23.99
N GLY A 197 -15.81 12.42 25.00
CA GLY A 197 -14.63 13.21 25.33
C GLY A 197 -14.30 14.32 24.31
N LEU A 198 -15.26 14.72 23.47
CA LEU A 198 -15.07 15.77 22.47
C LEU A 198 -15.22 17.16 23.11
N SER A 199 -14.15 17.95 23.00
CA SER A 199 -14.16 19.37 23.37
C SER A 199 -14.68 20.24 22.21
N ILE A 200 -14.94 21.52 22.50
CA ILE A 200 -15.26 22.51 21.46
C ILE A 200 -14.08 22.66 20.49
N GLU A 201 -12.85 22.66 21.01
CA GLU A 201 -11.62 22.74 20.19
C GLU A 201 -11.51 21.55 19.24
N ASP A 202 -11.82 20.34 19.70
CA ASP A 202 -11.85 19.16 18.81
C ASP A 202 -12.86 19.31 17.67
N LEU A 203 -14.02 19.92 17.97
CA LEU A 203 -15.04 20.15 16.96
C LEU A 203 -14.61 21.21 15.93
N GLU A 204 -14.03 22.31 16.38
CA GLU A 204 -13.70 23.45 15.52
C GLU A 204 -12.37 23.26 14.77
N LEU A 205 -11.35 22.72 15.45
CA LEU A 205 -10.00 22.64 14.90
C LEU A 205 -9.69 21.31 14.21
N ILE A 206 -10.44 20.26 14.51
CA ILE A 206 -10.18 18.93 13.97
C ILE A 206 -11.35 18.45 13.11
N LEU A 207 -12.54 18.29 13.71
CA LEU A 207 -13.64 17.64 13.02
C LEU A 207 -14.29 18.52 11.94
N HIS A 208 -14.39 19.82 12.16
CA HIS A 208 -14.93 20.74 11.15
C HIS A 208 -14.05 20.78 9.89
N PRO A 209 -12.72 21.03 9.97
CA PRO A 209 -11.85 20.95 8.80
C PRO A 209 -11.88 19.59 8.11
N MET A 210 -11.92 18.50 8.87
CA MET A 210 -12.02 17.16 8.29
C MET A 210 -13.32 16.97 7.50
N ALA A 211 -14.44 17.46 8.03
CA ALA A 211 -15.73 17.38 7.35
C ALA A 211 -15.80 18.26 6.08
N GLU A 212 -15.21 19.45 6.14
CA GLU A 212 -15.24 20.43 5.05
C GLU A 212 -14.27 20.06 3.91
N GLU A 213 -13.03 19.68 4.26
CA GLU A 213 -11.97 19.46 3.28
C GLU A 213 -11.77 17.98 2.94
N GLY A 214 -12.35 17.05 3.71
CA GLY A 214 -12.20 15.60 3.51
C GLY A 214 -10.77 15.12 3.72
N LYS A 215 -10.00 15.81 4.57
CA LYS A 215 -8.63 15.46 4.94
C LYS A 215 -8.39 15.77 6.42
N GLU A 216 -7.36 15.17 6.98
CA GLU A 216 -6.97 15.44 8.36
C GLU A 216 -6.52 16.89 8.53
N ALA A 217 -6.93 17.49 9.65
CA ALA A 217 -6.52 18.85 10.00
C ALA A 217 -5.00 18.92 10.22
N SER A 218 -4.36 19.94 9.64
CA SER A 218 -2.93 20.19 9.86
C SER A 218 -2.75 20.98 11.14
N GLY A 219 -1.85 20.50 11.99
CA GLY A 219 -1.49 21.19 13.24
C GLY A 219 -0.01 21.06 13.55
N SER A 220 0.46 21.82 14.53
CA SER A 220 1.81 21.63 15.05
C SER A 220 1.88 20.35 15.88
N MET A 221 2.93 19.57 15.67
CA MET A 221 3.22 18.39 16.46
C MET A 221 3.95 18.81 17.74
N GLY A 222 3.32 18.49 18.87
CA GLY A 222 3.91 18.73 20.19
C GLY A 222 3.44 20.03 20.86
N ASP A 223 3.23 19.92 22.14
CA ASP A 223 2.88 21.01 23.05
C ASP A 223 3.96 21.08 24.12
N ASP A 224 4.76 22.13 24.11
CA ASP A 224 5.82 22.38 25.09
C ASP A 224 5.30 23.12 26.34
N THR A 225 4.01 23.37 26.43
CA THR A 225 3.41 24.02 27.58
C THR A 225 3.57 23.16 28.83
N PRO A 226 4.14 23.65 29.93
CA PRO A 226 4.26 22.90 31.17
C PRO A 226 2.90 22.43 31.69
N VAL A 227 2.81 21.18 32.08
CA VAL A 227 1.57 20.64 32.66
C VAL A 227 1.38 21.23 34.06
N ALA A 228 0.21 21.83 34.30
CA ALA A 228 -0.15 22.34 35.62
C ALA A 228 -0.54 21.16 36.54
N VAL A 229 0.46 20.58 37.20
CA VAL A 229 0.28 19.37 38.06
C VAL A 229 -0.66 19.59 39.25
N LEU A 230 -0.89 20.84 39.66
CA LEU A 230 -1.83 21.18 40.73
C LEU A 230 -3.21 21.62 40.19
N SER A 231 -3.44 21.50 38.91
CA SER A 231 -4.74 21.83 38.31
C SER A 231 -5.81 20.83 38.73
N SER A 232 -7.01 21.31 38.94
CA SER A 232 -8.21 20.47 39.13
C SER A 232 -8.76 19.88 37.81
N HIS A 233 -8.26 20.34 36.67
CA HIS A 233 -8.65 19.81 35.38
C HIS A 233 -8.00 18.45 35.13
N PHE A 234 -8.83 17.50 34.75
CA PHE A 234 -8.34 16.18 34.36
C PHE A 234 -7.40 16.28 33.14
N ARG A 235 -6.25 15.62 33.23
CA ARG A 235 -5.33 15.42 32.12
C ARG A 235 -5.00 13.95 32.00
N PRO A 236 -5.05 13.37 30.78
CA PRO A 236 -4.63 11.99 30.55
C PRO A 236 -3.15 11.81 30.98
N VAL A 237 -2.81 10.62 31.46
CA VAL A 237 -1.46 10.28 31.90
C VAL A 237 -0.42 10.55 30.81
N SER A 238 -0.79 10.32 29.54
CA SER A 238 0.07 10.59 28.38
C SER A 238 0.55 12.06 28.27
N HIS A 239 -0.22 13.04 28.81
CA HIS A 239 0.17 14.46 28.79
C HIS A 239 1.31 14.79 29.75
N TYR A 240 1.63 13.90 30.71
CA TYR A 240 2.75 14.08 31.63
C TYR A 240 4.07 13.54 31.10
N PHE A 241 4.02 12.81 29.97
CA PHE A 241 5.21 12.28 29.31
C PHE A 241 5.49 13.10 28.06
N ARG A 242 6.65 13.73 28.01
CA ARG A 242 7.05 14.59 26.90
C ARG A 242 8.30 14.06 26.25
N GLN A 243 8.28 14.20 24.95
CA GLN A 243 9.46 13.98 24.13
C GLN A 243 10.26 15.28 24.06
N ASN A 244 11.47 15.31 24.64
CA ASN A 244 12.31 16.51 24.63
C ASN A 244 12.93 16.81 23.27
N PHE A 245 13.03 15.79 22.41
CA PHE A 245 13.37 15.96 20.99
C PHE A 245 12.59 14.92 20.20
N SER A 246 12.28 15.26 18.97
CA SER A 246 11.70 14.31 18.04
C SER A 246 12.70 14.02 16.94
N GLN A 247 13.18 12.78 16.91
CA GLN A 247 13.94 12.26 15.80
C GLN A 247 13.24 10.98 15.34
N VAL A 248 12.68 11.04 14.15
CA VAL A 248 11.96 9.91 13.57
C VAL A 248 12.74 9.36 12.40
N THR A 249 12.88 8.04 12.36
CA THR A 249 13.52 7.34 11.24
C THR A 249 12.68 7.48 9.97
N ASN A 250 11.36 7.39 10.14
CA ASN A 250 10.38 7.59 9.07
C ASN A 250 9.48 8.75 9.47
N PRO A 251 9.67 9.95 8.90
CA PRO A 251 8.77 11.06 9.18
C PRO A 251 7.33 10.72 8.78
N PRO A 252 6.34 11.23 9.53
CA PRO A 252 4.94 10.98 9.21
C PRO A 252 4.60 11.51 7.81
N ILE A 253 3.64 10.85 7.18
CA ILE A 253 3.13 11.27 5.88
C ILE A 253 2.24 12.50 6.11
N ASP A 254 2.53 13.59 5.40
CA ASP A 254 1.71 14.79 5.45
C ASP A 254 0.34 14.57 4.78
N SER A 255 -0.65 15.37 5.16
CA SER A 255 -2.03 15.26 4.65
C SER A 255 -2.15 15.45 3.13
N LEU A 256 -1.21 16.13 2.49
CA LEU A 256 -1.21 16.31 1.02
C LEU A 256 -0.72 15.05 0.29
N ARG A 257 0.19 14.30 0.91
CA ARG A 257 0.74 13.05 0.38
C ARG A 257 -0.11 11.84 0.72
N GLU A 258 -0.86 11.88 1.82
CA GLU A 258 -1.69 10.79 2.31
C GLU A 258 -2.57 10.18 1.22
N ASN A 259 -3.28 11.01 0.47
CA ASN A 259 -4.12 10.57 -0.64
C ASN A 259 -3.38 9.80 -1.75
N LYS A 260 -2.06 9.94 -1.85
CA LYS A 260 -1.23 9.27 -2.84
C LYS A 260 -0.64 7.97 -2.31
N VAL A 261 -0.28 7.94 -1.04
CA VAL A 261 0.52 6.86 -0.45
C VAL A 261 -0.27 5.93 0.46
N MET A 262 -1.37 6.41 1.05
CA MET A 262 -2.24 5.63 1.92
C MET A 262 -3.47 5.11 1.16
N SER A 263 -3.99 3.97 1.56
CA SER A 263 -5.22 3.42 0.99
C SER A 263 -5.96 2.62 2.05
N LEU A 264 -7.23 2.94 2.26
CA LEU A 264 -8.15 2.16 3.09
C LEU A 264 -8.85 1.05 2.28
N LYS A 265 -8.45 0.86 1.02
CA LYS A 265 -9.09 -0.10 0.13
C LYS A 265 -8.99 -1.51 0.68
N THR A 266 -10.15 -2.09 0.95
CA THR A 266 -10.28 -3.41 1.56
C THR A 266 -10.80 -4.42 0.53
N ARG A 267 -10.22 -5.62 0.55
CA ARG A 267 -10.54 -6.68 -0.39
C ARG A 267 -11.04 -7.92 0.33
N PHE A 268 -12.06 -8.56 -0.22
CA PHE A 268 -12.67 -9.78 0.31
C PHE A 268 -12.77 -10.83 -0.79
N GLY A 269 -12.45 -12.05 -0.47
CA GLY A 269 -12.55 -13.17 -1.39
C GLY A 269 -11.36 -14.10 -1.25
N ASN A 270 -11.41 -15.19 -1.99
CA ASN A 270 -10.35 -16.18 -2.01
C ASN A 270 -9.99 -16.52 -3.46
N LEU A 271 -8.79 -16.14 -3.87
CA LEU A 271 -8.27 -16.51 -5.19
C LEU A 271 -7.72 -17.94 -5.25
N GLY A 272 -7.71 -18.66 -4.13
CA GLY A 272 -7.11 -19.99 -4.04
C GLY A 272 -5.59 -19.91 -3.84
N ASN A 273 -4.86 -20.78 -4.51
CA ASN A 273 -3.41 -20.83 -4.39
C ASN A 273 -2.75 -19.76 -5.27
N ILE A 274 -2.34 -18.65 -4.66
CA ILE A 274 -1.65 -17.55 -5.36
C ILE A 274 -0.26 -17.93 -5.92
N LEU A 275 0.29 -19.08 -5.54
CA LEU A 275 1.51 -19.61 -6.14
C LEU A 275 1.25 -20.19 -7.53
N ASP A 276 0.00 -20.51 -7.85
CA ASP A 276 -0.42 -21.08 -9.13
C ASP A 276 -1.50 -20.19 -9.78
N PHE A 277 -1.08 -19.21 -10.56
CA PHE A 277 -1.99 -18.26 -11.21
C PHE A 277 -2.82 -18.89 -12.34
N ASP A 278 -2.44 -20.05 -12.84
CA ASP A 278 -3.20 -20.72 -13.90
C ASP A 278 -4.42 -21.48 -13.35
N ASN A 279 -4.39 -21.80 -12.05
CA ASN A 279 -5.44 -22.54 -11.35
C ASN A 279 -6.05 -21.73 -10.19
N LEU A 280 -6.24 -20.44 -10.39
CA LEU A 280 -6.97 -19.60 -9.43
C LEU A 280 -8.44 -20.03 -9.36
N THR A 281 -9.06 -19.84 -8.19
CA THR A 281 -10.49 -20.11 -8.04
C THR A 281 -11.31 -19.12 -8.87
N GLU A 282 -12.51 -19.53 -9.31
CA GLU A 282 -13.46 -18.64 -9.99
C GLU A 282 -14.20 -17.69 -9.02
N GLU A 283 -13.86 -17.71 -7.74
CA GLU A 283 -14.49 -16.83 -6.76
C GLU A 283 -14.17 -15.36 -7.04
N ASN A 284 -15.19 -14.53 -6.87
CA ASN A 284 -15.04 -13.08 -7.06
C ASN A 284 -14.28 -12.47 -5.90
N ILE A 285 -13.41 -11.52 -6.21
CA ILE A 285 -12.82 -10.60 -5.26
C ILE A 285 -13.69 -9.36 -5.20
N TYR A 286 -14.15 -9.04 -4.01
CA TYR A 286 -14.95 -7.84 -3.75
C TYR A 286 -14.06 -6.75 -3.17
N VAL A 287 -14.20 -5.53 -3.66
CA VAL A 287 -13.39 -4.39 -3.27
C VAL A 287 -14.26 -3.28 -2.72
N LEU A 288 -13.92 -2.79 -1.53
CA LEU A 288 -14.43 -1.56 -0.92
C LEU A 288 -13.35 -0.49 -0.92
N ASP A 289 -13.71 0.75 -1.10
CA ASP A 289 -12.75 1.87 -1.00
C ASP A 289 -12.35 2.16 0.46
N SER A 290 -13.22 1.78 1.42
CA SER A 290 -12.94 1.88 2.86
C SER A 290 -13.59 0.72 3.63
N PRO A 291 -12.97 0.22 4.73
CA PRO A 291 -13.60 -0.74 5.64
C PRO A 291 -14.66 -0.09 6.55
N ILE A 292 -14.72 1.24 6.58
CA ILE A 292 -15.69 2.01 7.36
C ILE A 292 -16.96 2.14 6.54
N LEU A 293 -18.06 1.68 7.09
CA LEU A 293 -19.37 1.69 6.46
C LEU A 293 -20.37 2.46 7.32
N THR A 294 -21.26 3.19 6.68
CA THR A 294 -22.43 3.74 7.36
C THR A 294 -23.40 2.62 7.74
N ASN A 295 -24.33 2.89 8.67
CA ASN A 295 -25.30 1.89 9.10
C ASN A 295 -26.14 1.34 7.93
N SER A 296 -26.50 2.19 6.99
CA SER A 296 -27.27 1.81 5.81
C SER A 296 -26.44 0.96 4.83
N GLN A 297 -25.19 1.32 4.59
CA GLN A 297 -24.24 0.52 3.81
C GLN A 297 -24.00 -0.84 4.47
N PHE A 298 -23.81 -0.87 5.80
CA PHE A 298 -23.60 -2.11 6.53
C PHE A 298 -24.81 -3.05 6.45
N LYS A 299 -26.04 -2.54 6.55
CA LYS A 299 -27.25 -3.33 6.34
C LYS A 299 -27.29 -3.96 4.95
N LYS A 300 -26.95 -3.18 3.90
CA LYS A 300 -26.87 -3.68 2.51
C LYS A 300 -25.75 -4.70 2.34
N PHE A 301 -24.58 -4.47 2.93
CA PHE A 301 -23.45 -5.40 2.93
C PHE A 301 -23.84 -6.75 3.55
N LYS A 302 -24.47 -6.73 4.72
CA LYS A 302 -24.99 -7.95 5.37
C LYS A 302 -25.98 -8.69 4.49
N LYS A 303 -26.91 -7.98 3.83
CA LYS A 303 -27.87 -8.59 2.92
C LYS A 303 -27.18 -9.20 1.70
N PHE A 304 -26.18 -8.52 1.13
CA PHE A 304 -25.45 -8.99 -0.04
C PHE A 304 -24.71 -10.30 0.22
N PHE A 305 -23.97 -10.38 1.32
CA PHE A 305 -23.19 -11.58 1.67
C PHE A 305 -23.97 -12.61 2.47
N SER A 306 -25.13 -12.26 3.04
CA SER A 306 -26.02 -13.16 3.76
C SER A 306 -25.30 -14.04 4.81
N LYS A 307 -25.29 -15.37 4.61
CA LYS A 307 -24.70 -16.34 5.55
C LYS A 307 -23.17 -16.29 5.65
N LYS A 308 -22.49 -15.57 4.76
CA LYS A 308 -21.03 -15.45 4.77
C LYS A 308 -20.51 -14.36 5.73
N VAL A 309 -21.40 -13.59 6.37
CA VAL A 309 -21.04 -12.52 7.31
C VAL A 309 -21.38 -12.93 8.73
N LYS A 310 -20.38 -12.88 9.61
CA LYS A 310 -20.58 -12.95 11.06
C LYS A 310 -20.38 -11.55 11.64
N VAL A 311 -21.38 -11.08 12.40
CA VAL A 311 -21.31 -9.79 13.09
C VAL A 311 -20.93 -10.04 14.55
N ILE A 312 -19.94 -9.29 15.01
CA ILE A 312 -19.54 -9.24 16.42
C ILE A 312 -19.97 -7.86 16.91
N ASP A 313 -20.84 -7.84 17.89
CA ASP A 313 -21.23 -6.61 18.58
C ASP A 313 -20.17 -6.27 19.62
N CYS A 314 -19.56 -5.08 19.50
CA CYS A 314 -18.54 -4.56 20.40
C CYS A 314 -19.06 -3.35 21.19
N THR A 315 -20.37 -3.12 21.24
CA THR A 315 -20.95 -2.09 22.12
C THR A 315 -20.92 -2.55 23.57
N PHE A 316 -20.50 -1.66 24.47
CA PHE A 316 -20.42 -1.88 25.92
C PHE A 316 -21.53 -1.15 26.64
#